data_7f460591db2b9ae10da9f5bb879272d5
#
_entry.id   7f460591db2b9ae10da9f5bb879272d5
#
_cell.length_a   1.000
_cell.length_b   1.000
_cell.length_c   1.000
_cell.angle_alpha   90.00
_cell.angle_beta   90.00
_cell.angle_gamma   90.00
#
_symmetry.space_group_name_H-M   'P 1'
#
loop_
_entity.id
_entity.type
_entity.pdbx_description
1 polymer ?
#
loop_
_entity_poly.entity_id
_entity_poly.type
_entity_poly.pdbx_seq_one_letter_code
_entity_poly.pdbx_strand_id
1 'polypeptide(L)'
;MELFKSLERRTKSFNDPFKHFEVNQPLTKEAIKEISNADIADPKKANLNYDGTRALDGGDGAFRSGIKDGGKAKKIRCYVTKENANQFPHLKNFIEELRSPKVYNKIGSLIGKDLSNSFVRLEVICDREGFWL
;
A
#
# COMPACT_ATOMS: atom_id res chain seq x y z
N MET A 1 5.60 17.33 -4.85
CA MET A 1 4.39 16.48 -5.05
C MET A 1 4.51 15.72 -6.36
N GLU A 2 5.14 14.55 -6.30
CA GLU A 2 5.40 13.74 -7.51
C GLU A 2 4.14 13.03 -8.00
N LEU A 3 3.31 12.53 -7.09
CA LEU A 3 2.03 11.90 -7.43
C LEU A 3 1.11 12.84 -8.19
N PHE A 4 0.96 14.07 -7.73
CA PHE A 4 0.11 15.06 -8.41
C PHE A 4 0.58 15.34 -9.84
N LYS A 5 1.88 15.50 -10.05
CA LYS A 5 2.45 15.68 -11.41
C LYS A 5 2.18 14.47 -12.30
N SER A 6 2.26 13.26 -11.73
CA SER A 6 1.97 12.03 -12.46
C SER A 6 0.49 11.92 -12.83
N LEU A 7 -0.40 12.30 -11.93
CA LEU A 7 -1.84 12.35 -12.21
C LEU A 7 -2.20 13.38 -13.29
N GLU A 8 -1.50 14.49 -13.38
CA GLU A 8 -1.77 15.53 -14.39
C GLU A 8 -1.19 15.19 -15.76
N ARG A 9 0.03 14.68 -15.82
CA ARG A 9 0.82 14.64 -17.06
C ARG A 9 1.16 13.24 -17.55
N ARG A 10 1.06 12.23 -16.69
CA ARG A 10 1.54 10.87 -16.96
C ARG A 10 0.47 9.80 -16.74
N THR A 11 -0.80 10.20 -16.74
CA THR A 11 -1.93 9.28 -16.59
C THR A 11 -2.54 8.97 -17.95
N LYS A 12 -2.72 7.68 -18.21
CA LYS A 12 -3.43 7.17 -19.39
C LYS A 12 -4.73 6.51 -18.94
N SER A 13 -5.79 6.68 -19.74
CA SER A 13 -7.10 6.09 -19.50
C SER A 13 -7.36 4.99 -20.53
N PHE A 14 -7.94 3.89 -20.07
CA PHE A 14 -8.34 2.74 -20.88
C PHE A 14 -9.78 2.36 -20.56
N ASN A 15 -10.46 1.74 -21.52
CA ASN A 15 -11.85 1.28 -21.36
C ASN A 15 -12.03 -0.22 -21.53
N ASP A 16 -11.00 -0.94 -21.95
CA ASP A 16 -11.02 -2.37 -22.19
C ASP A 16 -10.05 -3.08 -21.21
N PRO A 17 -10.48 -4.17 -20.54
CA PRO A 17 -11.82 -4.76 -20.48
C PRO A 17 -12.81 -3.96 -19.62
N PHE A 18 -12.35 -3.00 -18.84
CA PHE A 18 -13.14 -2.06 -18.02
C PHE A 18 -12.40 -0.73 -17.91
N LYS A 19 -13.10 0.30 -17.51
CA LYS A 19 -12.48 1.62 -17.32
C LYS A 19 -11.43 1.58 -16.21
N HIS A 20 -10.17 1.86 -16.56
CA HIS A 20 -9.06 1.94 -15.62
C HIS A 20 -8.05 3.02 -16.04
N PHE A 21 -7.13 3.31 -15.15
CA PHE A 21 -6.10 4.34 -15.35
C PHE A 21 -4.73 3.78 -14.97
N GLU A 22 -3.76 4.05 -15.82
CA GLU A 22 -2.35 3.83 -15.52
C GLU A 22 -1.68 5.15 -15.19
N VAL A 23 -1.08 5.24 -14.03
CA VAL A 23 -0.33 6.40 -13.57
C VAL A 23 1.16 6.07 -13.60
N ASN A 24 1.90 6.70 -14.50
CA ASN A 24 3.33 6.44 -14.62
C ASN A 24 4.13 7.26 -13.61
N GLN A 25 5.10 6.61 -12.97
CA GLN A 25 6.04 7.22 -12.02
C GLN A 25 5.35 8.02 -10.89
N PRO A 26 4.36 7.44 -10.18
CA PRO A 26 3.68 8.14 -9.10
C PRO A 26 4.52 8.28 -7.82
N LEU A 27 5.58 7.47 -7.71
CA LEU A 27 6.47 7.41 -6.55
C LEU A 27 7.82 8.05 -6.84
N THR A 28 8.43 8.62 -5.82
CA THR A 28 9.83 9.06 -5.89
C THR A 28 10.77 7.86 -5.90
N LYS A 29 12.01 8.06 -6.35
CA LYS A 29 13.05 7.01 -6.32
C LYS A 29 13.33 6.53 -4.89
N GLU A 30 13.28 7.44 -3.93
CA GLU A 30 13.46 7.17 -2.51
C GLU A 30 12.35 6.30 -1.96
N ALA A 31 11.08 6.58 -2.30
CA ALA A 31 9.94 5.74 -1.91
C ALA A 31 10.02 4.34 -2.53
N ILE A 32 10.44 4.21 -3.79
CA ILE A 32 10.67 2.91 -4.42
C ILE A 32 11.78 2.13 -3.69
N LYS A 33 12.89 2.79 -3.37
CA LYS A 33 13.99 2.18 -2.61
C LYS A 33 13.55 1.74 -1.23
N GLU A 34 12.73 2.55 -0.56
CA GLU A 34 12.16 2.23 0.76
C GLU A 34 11.29 0.96 0.69
N ILE A 35 10.44 0.82 -0.32
CA ILE A 35 9.65 -0.40 -0.54
C ILE A 35 10.55 -1.60 -0.80
N SER A 36 11.53 -1.45 -1.69
CA SER A 36 12.42 -2.56 -2.08
C SER A 36 13.28 -3.07 -0.93
N ASN A 37 13.58 -2.21 0.05
CA ASN A 37 14.38 -2.54 1.22
C ASN A 37 13.54 -2.73 2.49
N ALA A 38 12.20 -2.75 2.36
CA ALA A 38 11.32 -2.89 3.52
C ALA A 38 11.56 -4.22 4.24
N ASP A 39 11.98 -4.14 5.49
CA ASP A 39 12.09 -5.27 6.40
C ASP A 39 10.88 -5.25 7.35
N ILE A 40 9.85 -6.00 6.98
CA ILE A 40 8.64 -6.12 7.78
C ILE A 40 8.78 -7.34 8.66
N ALA A 41 8.89 -7.11 9.97
CA ALA A 41 9.01 -8.19 10.93
C ALA A 41 7.77 -9.10 10.93
N ASP A 42 7.98 -10.41 10.96
CA ASP A 42 6.91 -11.38 11.18
C ASP A 42 6.26 -11.14 12.55
N PRO A 43 4.95 -10.92 12.63
CA PRO A 43 4.27 -10.79 13.90
C PRO A 43 4.34 -12.11 14.66
N LYS A 44 4.65 -12.06 15.94
CA LYS A 44 4.75 -13.26 16.81
C LYS A 44 3.42 -13.99 17.01
N LYS A 45 2.30 -13.33 16.73
CA LYS A 45 0.94 -13.89 16.81
C LYS A 45 0.12 -13.41 15.61
N ALA A 46 -0.79 -14.24 15.14
CA ALA A 46 -1.75 -13.90 14.08
C ALA A 46 -2.74 -12.80 14.49
N ASN A 47 -2.46 -12.05 15.48
CA ASN A 47 -3.32 -10.94 15.83
C ASN A 47 -3.03 -9.79 14.92
N LEU A 48 -4.09 -9.25 14.42
CA LEU A 48 -4.23 -7.88 14.05
C LEU A 48 -3.72 -7.01 15.19
N ASN A 49 -2.42 -6.83 15.26
CA ASN A 49 -1.93 -5.73 16.02
C ASN A 49 -2.41 -4.48 15.33
N TYR A 50 -3.03 -3.60 16.04
CA TYR A 50 -3.46 -2.30 15.53
C TYR A 50 -2.29 -1.40 15.12
N ASP A 51 -1.04 -1.87 15.22
CA ASP A 51 0.12 -1.31 14.54
C ASP A 51 0.08 -1.51 13.01
N GLY A 52 -0.95 -2.20 12.53
CA GLY A 52 -1.21 -2.40 11.12
C GLY A 52 -0.55 -3.62 10.49
N THR A 53 0.19 -4.42 11.26
CA THR A 53 0.89 -5.59 10.70
C THR A 53 0.00 -6.84 10.72
N ARG A 54 -0.02 -7.55 9.59
CA ARG A 54 -0.73 -8.81 9.41
C ARG A 54 0.17 -9.85 8.78
N ALA A 55 0.02 -11.09 9.19
CA ALA A 55 0.65 -12.24 8.54
C ALA A 55 -0.40 -13.25 8.09
N LEU A 56 -0.24 -13.78 6.89
CA LEU A 56 -1.12 -14.75 6.26
C LEU A 56 -0.29 -15.93 5.77
N ASP A 57 -0.86 -17.14 5.90
CA ASP A 57 -0.19 -18.39 5.48
C ASP A 57 -0.78 -18.99 4.20
N GLY A 58 -1.96 -18.53 3.77
CA GLY A 58 -2.65 -19.08 2.61
C GLY A 58 -3.35 -18.04 1.75
N GLY A 59 -3.72 -18.42 0.53
CA GLY A 59 -4.36 -17.57 -0.44
C GLY A 59 -5.82 -17.23 -0.15
N ASP A 60 -6.49 -18.01 0.68
CA ASP A 60 -7.83 -17.75 1.18
C ASP A 60 -7.91 -16.58 2.19
N GLY A 61 -6.77 -15.94 2.47
CA GLY A 61 -6.67 -14.89 3.47
C GLY A 61 -6.66 -15.40 4.90
N ALA A 62 -6.43 -16.69 5.10
CA ALA A 62 -6.31 -17.27 6.44
C ALA A 62 -5.19 -16.61 7.24
N PHE A 63 -5.53 -16.18 8.43
CA PHE A 63 -4.55 -15.62 9.35
C PHE A 63 -3.65 -16.73 9.89
N ARG A 64 -2.40 -16.38 10.08
CA ARG A 64 -1.46 -17.26 10.76
C ARG A 64 -1.92 -17.55 12.18
N SER A 65 -2.27 -18.77 12.49
CA SER A 65 -2.79 -19.20 13.80
C SER A 65 -1.72 -19.42 14.86
N GLY A 66 -0.49 -19.09 14.58
CA GLY A 66 0.67 -19.21 15.49
C GLY A 66 1.94 -19.53 14.72
N ILE A 67 3.08 -19.22 15.30
CA ILE A 67 4.37 -19.64 14.75
C ILE A 67 4.61 -21.06 15.25
N LYS A 68 4.32 -22.03 14.41
CA LYS A 68 4.88 -23.37 14.59
C LYS A 68 6.30 -23.34 14.02
N ASP A 69 7.27 -23.68 14.84
CA ASP A 69 8.65 -23.96 14.43
C ASP A 69 9.43 -22.81 13.78
N GLY A 70 9.19 -21.58 14.20
CA GLY A 70 9.96 -20.41 13.71
C GLY A 70 9.75 -20.08 12.22
N GLY A 71 8.76 -20.69 11.57
CA GLY A 71 8.45 -20.47 10.17
C GLY A 71 8.05 -19.02 9.86
N LYS A 72 8.45 -18.52 8.69
CA LYS A 72 8.06 -17.19 8.20
C LYS A 72 6.70 -17.25 7.54
N ALA A 73 5.85 -16.25 7.76
CA ALA A 73 4.59 -16.13 7.05
C ALA A 73 4.80 -15.95 5.54
N LYS A 74 3.92 -16.52 4.73
CA LYS A 74 3.99 -16.40 3.27
C LYS A 74 3.62 -15.03 2.76
N LYS A 75 2.74 -14.32 3.48
CA LYS A 75 2.37 -12.94 3.21
C LYS A 75 2.41 -12.13 4.48
N ILE A 76 3.08 -10.99 4.43
CA ILE A 76 3.07 -10.00 5.50
C ILE A 76 2.54 -8.70 4.93
N ARG A 77 1.70 -8.03 5.70
CA ARG A 77 1.12 -6.74 5.35
C ARG A 77 1.37 -5.76 6.49
N CYS A 78 1.79 -4.57 6.16
CA CYS A 78 2.02 -3.49 7.11
C CYS A 78 1.37 -2.21 6.62
N TYR A 79 0.48 -1.62 7.41
CA TYR A 79 -0.03 -0.29 7.13
C TYR A 79 1.02 0.77 7.44
N VAL A 80 1.18 1.73 6.54
CA VAL A 80 1.99 2.92 6.81
C VAL A 80 1.18 3.86 7.69
N THR A 81 1.58 3.98 8.94
CA THR A 81 0.90 4.75 9.99
C THR A 81 1.83 5.79 10.60
N LYS A 82 1.34 6.55 11.58
CA LYS A 82 2.17 7.48 12.34
C LYS A 82 3.20 6.76 13.20
N GLU A 83 2.84 5.58 13.70
CA GLU A 83 3.64 4.78 14.63
C GLU A 83 4.88 4.20 13.96
N ASN A 84 4.81 3.86 12.67
CA ASN A 84 5.93 3.32 11.89
C ASN A 84 6.51 4.31 10.86
N ALA A 85 6.17 5.58 10.97
CA ALA A 85 6.62 6.62 10.03
C ALA A 85 8.16 6.75 9.97
N ASN A 86 8.87 6.42 11.04
CA ASN A 86 10.33 6.42 11.04
C ASN A 86 10.93 5.31 10.16
N GLN A 87 10.21 4.20 10.02
CA GLN A 87 10.60 3.10 9.14
C GLN A 87 10.27 3.41 7.67
N PHE A 88 9.21 4.19 7.42
CA PHE A 88 8.70 4.50 6.09
C PHE A 88 8.54 6.01 5.84
N PRO A 89 9.59 6.83 5.97
CA PRO A 89 9.46 8.28 5.86
C PRO A 89 9.00 8.76 4.48
N HIS A 90 9.44 8.12 3.40
CA HIS A 90 9.04 8.51 2.04
C HIS A 90 7.63 8.03 1.68
N LEU A 91 7.25 6.84 2.12
CA LEU A 91 5.86 6.36 1.98
C LEU A 91 4.89 7.14 2.85
N LYS A 92 5.32 7.61 4.02
CA LYS A 92 4.53 8.54 4.81
C LYS A 92 4.27 9.84 4.05
N ASN A 93 5.27 10.43 3.42
CA ASN A 93 5.09 11.62 2.59
C ASN A 93 4.16 11.34 1.41
N PHE A 94 4.26 10.18 0.80
CA PHE A 94 3.37 9.77 -0.29
C PHE A 94 1.91 9.64 0.17
N ILE A 95 1.63 9.03 1.32
CA ILE A 95 0.25 8.92 1.84
C ILE A 95 -0.31 10.29 2.25
N GLU A 96 0.51 11.19 2.76
CA GLU A 96 0.11 12.57 3.06
C GLU A 96 -0.23 13.34 1.78
N GLU A 97 0.59 13.18 0.72
CA GLU A 97 0.28 13.73 -0.59
C GLU A 97 -1.03 13.16 -1.15
N LEU A 98 -1.19 11.84 -1.09
CA LEU A 98 -2.39 11.13 -1.53
C LEU A 98 -3.66 11.63 -0.81
N ARG A 99 -3.55 11.99 0.47
CA ARG A 99 -4.65 12.54 1.30
C ARG A 99 -4.88 14.03 1.09
N SER A 100 -4.05 14.71 0.34
CA SER A 100 -4.22 16.14 0.12
C SER A 100 -5.47 16.43 -0.73
N PRO A 101 -6.22 17.51 -0.45
CA PRO A 101 -7.40 17.87 -1.24
C PRO A 101 -7.12 17.99 -2.74
N LYS A 102 -5.93 18.46 -3.08
CA LYS A 102 -5.49 18.61 -4.47
C LYS A 102 -5.43 17.27 -5.21
N VAL A 103 -4.87 16.25 -4.59
CA VAL A 103 -4.78 14.89 -5.16
C VAL A 103 -6.15 14.21 -5.16
N TYR A 104 -6.90 14.32 -4.07
CA TYR A 104 -8.25 13.78 -3.99
C TYR A 104 -9.17 14.30 -5.09
N ASN A 105 -9.19 15.63 -5.26
CA ASN A 105 -10.01 16.26 -6.31
C ASN A 105 -9.57 15.81 -7.70
N LYS A 106 -8.26 15.66 -7.93
CA LYS A 106 -7.75 15.17 -9.21
C LYS A 106 -8.16 13.73 -9.49
N ILE A 107 -8.03 12.84 -8.51
CA ILE A 107 -8.48 11.45 -8.64
C ILE A 107 -10.00 11.40 -8.84
N GLY A 108 -10.76 12.12 -8.02
CA GLY A 108 -12.21 12.21 -8.15
C GLY A 108 -12.65 12.68 -9.55
N SER A 109 -11.97 13.67 -10.10
CA SER A 109 -12.20 14.14 -11.46
C SER A 109 -11.91 13.06 -12.52
N LEU A 110 -10.82 12.29 -12.37
CA LEU A 110 -10.47 11.22 -13.31
C LEU A 110 -11.52 10.09 -13.32
N ILE A 111 -12.01 9.71 -12.13
CA ILE A 111 -12.98 8.61 -11.99
C ILE A 111 -14.43 9.08 -12.05
N GLY A 112 -14.68 10.38 -12.08
CA GLY A 112 -16.03 10.97 -12.10
C GLY A 112 -16.79 10.79 -10.79
N LYS A 113 -16.12 10.86 -9.63
CA LYS A 113 -16.72 10.68 -8.30
C LYS A 113 -16.23 11.71 -7.30
N ASP A 114 -17.11 12.10 -6.39
CA ASP A 114 -16.73 12.84 -5.19
C ASP A 114 -16.10 11.89 -4.16
N LEU A 115 -14.87 12.20 -3.76
CA LEU A 115 -14.12 11.42 -2.77
C LEU A 115 -14.06 12.09 -1.40
N SER A 116 -14.80 13.17 -1.16
CA SER A 116 -14.73 13.96 0.07
C SER A 116 -14.98 13.14 1.35
N ASN A 117 -15.82 12.11 1.26
CA ASN A 117 -16.15 11.19 2.35
C ASN A 117 -15.36 9.87 2.31
N SER A 118 -14.33 9.79 1.47
CA SER A 118 -13.50 8.60 1.36
C SER A 118 -12.26 8.72 2.26
N PHE A 119 -11.74 7.57 2.69
CA PHE A 119 -10.44 7.54 3.36
C PHE A 119 -9.45 6.70 2.57
N VAL A 120 -8.17 6.98 2.75
CA VAL A 120 -7.07 6.27 2.11
C VAL A 120 -6.17 5.67 3.16
N ARG A 121 -5.79 4.43 2.91
CA ARG A 121 -4.73 3.71 3.62
C ARG A 121 -3.67 3.24 2.64
N LEU A 122 -2.46 3.13 3.09
CA LEU A 122 -1.33 2.60 2.33
C LEU A 122 -0.80 1.37 3.05
N GLU A 123 -0.62 0.29 2.30
CA GLU A 123 -0.04 -0.95 2.79
C GLU A 123 1.25 -1.25 2.04
N VAL A 124 2.27 -1.68 2.77
CA VAL A 124 3.43 -2.37 2.21
C VAL A 124 3.19 -3.86 2.39
N ILE A 125 3.28 -4.61 1.30
CA ILE A 125 2.99 -6.04 1.28
C ILE A 125 4.24 -6.78 0.83
N CYS A 126 4.60 -7.83 1.56
CA CYS A 126 5.65 -8.77 1.19
C CYS A 126 5.02 -10.15 0.97
N ASP A 127 4.96 -10.57 -0.27
CA ASP A 127 4.57 -11.93 -0.66
C ASP A 127 5.83 -12.75 -0.84
N ARG A 128 5.88 -13.93 -0.20
CA ARG A 128 7.00 -14.86 -0.28
C ARG A 128 6.62 -16.06 -1.15
N GLU A 129 7.62 -16.80 -1.58
CA GLU A 129 7.43 -18.04 -2.33
C GLU A 129 6.40 -18.97 -1.66
N GLY A 130 5.52 -19.52 -2.49
CA GLY A 130 4.44 -20.39 -2.04
C GLY A 130 3.19 -19.68 -1.51
N PHE A 131 3.12 -18.34 -1.54
CA PHE A 131 1.86 -17.64 -1.35
C PHE A 131 1.06 -17.66 -2.66
N TRP A 132 -0.24 -17.90 -2.55
CA TRP A 132 -1.20 -17.87 -3.64
C TRP A 132 -2.50 -17.19 -3.21
N LEU A 133 -3.24 -16.65 -4.16
CA LEU A 133 -4.55 -16.02 -3.96
C LEU A 133 -5.68 -17.00 -4.25
#